data_5a66413f9cb49f4f38b091de2e60a543
#
_entry.id   5a66413f9cb49f4f38b091de2e60a543
#
_cell.length_a   1.000
_cell.length_b   1.000
_cell.length_c   1.000
_cell.angle_alpha   90.00
_cell.angle_beta   90.00
_cell.angle_gamma   90.00
#
_symmetry.space_group_name_H-M   'P 1'
#
loop_
_entity.id
_entity.type
_entity.pdbx_description
1 polymer ?
#
loop_
_entity_poly.entity_id
_entity_poly.type
_entity_poly.pdbx_seq_one_letter_code
_entity_poly.pdbx_strand_id
1 'polypeptide(L)'
;MNDTFGKVTKEFFEQRILSRLGAKSPSVLVPPRNGVDVGVVKVSDDMVMVLTTDPLYVVPSYGWDKAAWFAFHILASDLCTSGLLPQYLTVDLNLPPEISDEEFDAFWNSFSREAEKYGVSIVTGHTARYQGSNYPMVGGATMIAFGPPDGYLTTEMARAGNSIVITKTIALEAASIFSQLFPEHIEGNLGKEVLERGRNLFYSMSTVEDSITCSRFGIGPGGVTSMHDATEGGILGALFEIAYASGNGLLVHSDKIPIYEEVRKICDLFGMDPLISISEGTLVLTVNEKRAEELVKVLKSRNIPATIAGKMMEKSAGIKLEVDGKLLEIGPPGKDDFWKAIDNATSRNLK
;
A
#
# COMPACT_ATOMS: atom_id res chain seq x y z
N MET A 1 11.68 -20.20 17.04
CA MET A 1 11.14 -18.88 16.68
C MET A 1 10.69 -18.98 15.24
N ASN A 2 9.44 -18.72 14.94
CA ASN A 2 9.02 -18.70 13.53
C ASN A 2 9.62 -17.45 12.89
N ASP A 3 10.60 -17.64 12.02
CA ASP A 3 11.24 -16.60 11.23
C ASP A 3 10.24 -16.09 10.16
N THR A 4 9.29 -15.27 10.58
CA THR A 4 8.40 -14.53 9.68
C THR A 4 8.82 -13.08 9.71
N PHE A 5 9.59 -12.65 8.69
CA PHE A 5 9.77 -11.23 8.38
C PHE A 5 8.45 -10.67 7.87
N GLY A 6 8.20 -9.38 8.07
CA GLY A 6 7.04 -8.68 7.58
C GLY A 6 5.87 -8.58 8.58
N LYS A 7 4.68 -8.31 8.08
CA LYS A 7 3.47 -8.14 8.90
C LYS A 7 3.19 -9.40 9.73
N VAL A 8 2.75 -9.20 10.97
CA VAL A 8 2.31 -10.32 11.83
C VAL A 8 1.06 -10.98 11.24
N THR A 9 0.87 -12.28 11.53
CA THR A 9 -0.32 -12.98 11.02
C THR A 9 -1.61 -12.41 11.62
N LYS A 10 -2.71 -12.58 10.89
CA LYS A 10 -4.06 -12.19 11.33
C LYS A 10 -4.37 -12.75 12.72
N GLU A 11 -4.07 -14.03 12.96
CA GLU A 11 -4.30 -14.72 14.24
C GLU A 11 -3.50 -14.08 15.38
N PHE A 12 -2.23 -13.73 15.13
CA PHE A 12 -1.39 -13.03 16.12
C PHE A 12 -2.00 -11.66 16.44
N PHE A 13 -2.38 -10.89 15.44
CA PHE A 13 -2.96 -9.57 15.61
C PHE A 13 -4.27 -9.63 16.42
N GLU A 14 -5.20 -10.50 16.04
CA GLU A 14 -6.49 -10.65 16.72
C GLU A 14 -6.33 -11.13 18.17
N GLN A 15 -5.48 -12.11 18.42
CA GLN A 15 -5.33 -12.69 19.75
C GLN A 15 -4.47 -11.85 20.70
N ARG A 16 -3.46 -11.15 20.17
CA ARG A 16 -2.44 -10.49 21.01
C ARG A 16 -2.62 -8.98 21.09
N ILE A 17 -3.15 -8.32 20.04
CA ILE A 17 -3.27 -6.87 19.95
C ILE A 17 -4.72 -6.42 20.15
N LEU A 18 -5.67 -6.91 19.34
CA LEU A 18 -7.05 -6.43 19.37
C LEU A 18 -7.76 -6.58 20.72
N SER A 19 -7.37 -7.57 21.51
CA SER A 19 -7.93 -7.80 22.85
C SER A 19 -7.47 -6.76 23.89
N ARG A 20 -6.49 -5.89 23.56
CA ARG A 20 -5.77 -5.02 24.52
C ARG A 20 -5.48 -3.63 23.98
N LEU A 21 -6.46 -2.98 23.39
CA LEU A 21 -6.33 -1.65 22.75
C LEU A 21 -6.41 -0.46 23.76
N GLY A 22 -6.23 -0.71 25.04
CA GLY A 22 -6.32 0.32 26.04
C GLY A 22 -7.77 0.72 26.41
N ALA A 23 -7.99 1.98 26.74
CA ALA A 23 -9.31 2.47 27.14
C ALA A 23 -10.25 2.53 25.92
N LYS A 24 -11.47 2.01 26.10
CA LYS A 24 -12.51 2.15 25.07
C LYS A 24 -13.09 3.57 25.10
N SER A 25 -13.26 4.15 23.92
CA SER A 25 -13.91 5.45 23.76
C SER A 25 -15.01 5.38 22.70
N PRO A 26 -16.18 5.96 22.95
CA PRO A 26 -17.25 6.04 21.93
C PRO A 26 -16.89 6.96 20.77
N SER A 27 -15.86 7.78 20.90
CA SER A 27 -15.35 8.61 19.80
C SER A 27 -14.54 7.84 18.79
N VAL A 28 -14.05 6.63 19.10
CA VAL A 28 -13.34 5.76 18.12
C VAL A 28 -14.39 5.08 17.24
N LEU A 29 -14.55 5.58 16.01
CA LEU A 29 -15.53 5.07 15.05
C LEU A 29 -14.98 3.85 14.31
N VAL A 30 -13.70 3.90 13.94
CA VAL A 30 -12.99 2.79 13.29
C VAL A 30 -11.74 2.47 14.11
N PRO A 31 -11.81 1.42 14.95
CA PRO A 31 -10.63 0.93 15.67
C PRO A 31 -9.73 0.10 14.76
N PRO A 32 -8.48 -0.22 15.18
CA PRO A 32 -7.60 -1.12 14.43
C PRO A 32 -8.29 -2.44 14.07
N ARG A 33 -8.17 -2.85 12.80
CA ARG A 33 -8.72 -4.11 12.27
C ARG A 33 -7.82 -4.63 11.16
N ASN A 34 -7.86 -5.94 10.91
CA ASN A 34 -7.21 -6.50 9.73
C ASN A 34 -7.84 -5.99 8.44
N GLY A 35 -6.98 -5.54 7.51
CA GLY A 35 -7.38 -5.03 6.20
C GLY A 35 -8.05 -3.67 6.24
N VAL A 36 -7.83 -2.87 7.28
CA VAL A 36 -8.30 -1.48 7.38
C VAL A 36 -7.10 -0.58 7.65
N ASP A 37 -6.76 0.28 6.67
CA ASP A 37 -5.53 1.06 6.65
C ASP A 37 -5.55 2.24 7.63
N VAL A 38 -6.73 2.70 8.02
CA VAL A 38 -6.89 3.92 8.81
C VAL A 38 -7.72 3.72 10.06
N GLY A 39 -7.37 4.46 11.12
CA GLY A 39 -8.24 4.69 12.27
C GLY A 39 -9.09 5.93 12.07
N VAL A 40 -10.32 5.94 12.63
CA VAL A 40 -11.22 7.10 12.54
C VAL A 40 -11.74 7.46 13.94
N VAL A 41 -11.56 8.72 14.30
CA VAL A 41 -12.01 9.26 15.60
C VAL A 41 -12.94 10.44 15.36
N LYS A 42 -14.11 10.42 16.01
CA LYS A 42 -15.04 11.55 16.03
C LYS A 42 -14.45 12.69 16.88
N VAL A 43 -14.30 13.87 16.29
CA VAL A 43 -13.82 15.08 16.95
C VAL A 43 -14.99 15.95 17.41
N SER A 44 -16.00 16.12 16.55
CA SER A 44 -17.26 16.82 16.83
C SER A 44 -18.41 16.17 16.06
N ASP A 45 -19.60 16.75 16.07
CA ASP A 45 -20.74 16.21 15.34
C ASP A 45 -20.58 16.35 13.81
N ASP A 46 -19.77 17.30 13.37
CA ASP A 46 -19.53 17.64 11.97
C ASP A 46 -18.12 17.29 11.49
N MET A 47 -17.26 16.67 12.34
CA MET A 47 -15.86 16.42 12.03
C MET A 47 -15.35 15.09 12.57
N VAL A 48 -14.63 14.37 11.73
CA VAL A 48 -13.81 13.22 12.10
C VAL A 48 -12.33 13.51 11.84
N MET A 49 -11.47 12.86 12.61
CA MET A 49 -10.05 12.74 12.37
C MET A 49 -9.78 11.34 11.84
N VAL A 50 -9.10 11.26 10.72
CA VAL A 50 -8.60 10.01 10.11
C VAL A 50 -7.09 9.99 10.24
N LEU A 51 -6.52 8.85 10.65
CA LEU A 51 -5.08 8.73 10.86
C LEU A 51 -4.59 7.33 10.50
N THR A 52 -3.34 7.29 10.03
CA THR A 52 -2.55 6.05 9.88
C THR A 52 -1.18 6.24 10.48
N THR A 53 -0.51 5.16 10.83
CA THR A 53 0.86 5.18 11.34
C THR A 53 1.64 3.99 10.81
N ASP A 54 2.83 4.29 10.27
CA ASP A 54 3.75 3.32 9.71
C ASP A 54 5.19 3.56 10.13
N PRO A 55 6.06 2.55 10.03
CA PRO A 55 7.49 2.75 10.11
C PRO A 55 7.96 3.76 9.06
N LEU A 56 8.89 4.63 9.44
CA LEU A 56 9.60 5.47 8.48
C LEU A 56 10.69 4.62 7.81
N TYR A 57 10.39 4.13 6.62
CA TYR A 57 11.19 3.16 5.89
C TYR A 57 12.16 3.87 4.94
N VAL A 58 13.43 3.95 5.31
CA VAL A 58 14.48 4.69 4.58
C VAL A 58 15.53 3.73 4.07
N VAL A 59 15.72 3.66 2.76
CA VAL A 59 16.68 2.76 2.10
C VAL A 59 17.76 3.59 1.38
N PRO A 60 18.92 3.85 2.01
CA PRO A 60 19.97 4.72 1.45
C PRO A 60 20.48 4.29 0.07
N SER A 61 20.46 2.98 -0.23
CA SER A 61 20.88 2.45 -1.54
C SER A 61 20.02 2.91 -2.73
N TYR A 62 18.83 3.46 -2.49
CA TYR A 62 18.04 4.10 -3.54
C TYR A 62 18.53 5.52 -3.89
N GLY A 63 19.42 6.09 -3.05
CA GLY A 63 19.74 7.52 -2.99
C GLY A 63 18.74 8.27 -2.09
N TRP A 64 19.23 9.32 -1.40
CA TRP A 64 18.46 10.00 -0.35
C TRP A 64 17.15 10.63 -0.84
N ASP A 65 17.12 11.19 -2.06
CA ASP A 65 15.89 11.74 -2.63
C ASP A 65 14.80 10.67 -2.83
N LYS A 66 15.17 9.52 -3.39
CA LYS A 66 14.22 8.40 -3.58
C LYS A 66 13.80 7.78 -2.24
N ALA A 67 14.76 7.62 -1.31
CA ALA A 67 14.46 7.08 0.02
C ALA A 67 13.46 7.96 0.78
N ALA A 68 13.63 9.27 0.72
CA ALA A 68 12.71 10.24 1.33
C ALA A 68 11.34 10.23 0.66
N TRP A 69 11.31 10.21 -0.68
CA TRP A 69 10.07 10.10 -1.45
C TRP A 69 9.29 8.85 -1.07
N PHE A 70 9.98 7.69 -1.04
CA PHE A 70 9.36 6.40 -0.70
C PHE A 70 8.79 6.40 0.72
N ALA A 71 9.59 6.86 1.71
CA ALA A 71 9.15 6.94 3.10
C ALA A 71 7.90 7.82 3.30
N PHE A 72 7.78 8.93 2.55
CA PHE A 72 6.60 9.77 2.59
C PHE A 72 5.40 9.10 1.92
N HIS A 73 5.60 8.49 0.75
CA HIS A 73 4.51 7.98 -0.07
C HIS A 73 3.88 6.69 0.45
N ILE A 74 4.62 5.80 1.13
CA ILE A 74 4.04 4.64 1.83
C ILE A 74 2.96 5.14 2.79
N LEU A 75 3.31 6.06 3.68
CA LEU A 75 2.39 6.59 4.69
C LEU A 75 1.23 7.39 4.08
N ALA A 76 1.51 8.17 3.02
CA ALA A 76 0.49 8.96 2.35
C ALA A 76 -0.50 8.09 1.55
N SER A 77 -0.04 6.97 0.99
CA SER A 77 -0.89 6.00 0.30
C SER A 77 -1.96 5.45 1.22
N ASP A 78 -1.57 4.93 2.39
CA ASP A 78 -2.49 4.42 3.41
C ASP A 78 -3.57 5.47 3.76
N LEU A 79 -3.17 6.68 4.12
CA LEU A 79 -4.13 7.70 4.52
C LEU A 79 -5.10 8.04 3.38
N CYS A 80 -4.58 8.16 2.14
CA CYS A 80 -5.38 8.53 0.98
C CYS A 80 -6.42 7.47 0.60
N THR A 81 -6.27 6.19 1.03
CA THR A 81 -7.32 5.18 0.86
C THR A 81 -8.63 5.58 1.54
N SER A 82 -8.55 6.43 2.56
CA SER A 82 -9.73 7.03 3.19
C SER A 82 -10.50 8.01 2.29
N GLY A 83 -9.95 8.41 1.15
CA GLY A 83 -10.52 9.45 0.29
C GLY A 83 -10.23 10.87 0.75
N LEU A 84 -9.57 11.05 1.89
CA LEU A 84 -9.13 12.35 2.41
C LEU A 84 -7.67 12.63 2.05
N LEU A 85 -7.34 13.90 1.91
CA LEU A 85 -5.97 14.36 1.74
C LEU A 85 -5.29 14.51 3.10
N PRO A 86 -4.02 14.09 3.23
CA PRO A 86 -3.24 14.32 4.44
C PRO A 86 -3.08 15.83 4.70
N GLN A 87 -3.16 16.23 5.96
CA GLN A 87 -3.05 17.62 6.39
C GLN A 87 -1.91 17.81 7.39
N TYR A 88 -1.72 16.85 8.27
CA TYR A 88 -0.70 16.93 9.32
C TYR A 88 0.11 15.64 9.38
N LEU A 89 1.34 15.78 9.85
CA LEU A 89 2.30 14.70 10.00
C LEU A 89 3.05 14.85 11.33
N THR A 90 3.23 13.75 12.05
CA THR A 90 4.18 13.65 13.16
C THR A 90 5.27 12.65 12.79
N VAL A 91 6.52 12.91 13.17
CA VAL A 91 7.67 12.09 12.76
C VAL A 91 8.54 11.75 13.96
N ASP A 92 8.83 10.47 14.16
CA ASP A 92 9.84 9.97 15.10
C ASP A 92 11.03 9.44 14.32
N LEU A 93 12.22 10.04 14.51
CA LEU A 93 13.47 9.68 13.83
C LEU A 93 14.46 9.10 14.83
N ASN A 94 14.62 7.79 14.77
CA ASN A 94 15.62 7.02 15.52
C ASN A 94 16.83 6.74 14.60
N LEU A 95 17.66 7.75 14.41
CA LEU A 95 18.74 7.75 13.42
C LEU A 95 19.86 6.78 13.81
N PRO A 96 20.47 6.07 12.82
CA PRO A 96 21.74 5.38 13.04
C PRO A 96 22.82 6.36 13.50
N PRO A 97 23.73 5.93 14.41
CA PRO A 97 24.78 6.82 14.93
C PRO A 97 25.69 7.41 13.86
N GLU A 98 25.91 6.67 12.77
CA GLU A 98 26.85 6.97 11.69
C GLU A 98 26.30 7.89 10.59
N ILE A 99 25.02 8.21 10.59
CA ILE A 99 24.48 9.15 9.60
C ILE A 99 25.15 10.51 9.72
N SER A 100 25.70 11.03 8.61
CA SER A 100 26.28 12.38 8.58
C SER A 100 25.18 13.45 8.53
N ASP A 101 25.57 14.69 8.83
CA ASP A 101 24.64 15.82 8.75
C ASP A 101 24.24 16.10 7.29
N GLU A 102 25.15 15.90 6.33
CA GLU A 102 24.89 16.02 4.89
C GLU A 102 23.87 14.98 4.38
N GLU A 103 23.99 13.73 4.85
CA GLU A 103 23.05 12.67 4.52
C GLU A 103 21.66 12.94 5.11
N PHE A 104 21.63 13.39 6.36
CA PHE A 104 20.38 13.81 7.00
C PHE A 104 19.73 14.97 6.26
N ASP A 105 20.49 16.00 5.89
CA ASP A 105 19.99 17.16 5.14
C ASP A 105 19.43 16.75 3.77
N ALA A 106 20.11 15.84 3.06
CA ALA A 106 19.63 15.33 1.78
C ALA A 106 18.29 14.61 1.92
N PHE A 107 18.16 13.72 2.91
CA PHE A 107 16.91 13.03 3.23
C PHE A 107 15.81 14.01 3.64
N TRP A 108 16.08 14.85 4.66
CA TRP A 108 15.08 15.72 5.24
C TRP A 108 14.55 16.79 4.29
N ASN A 109 15.44 17.38 3.48
CA ASN A 109 15.05 18.34 2.46
C ASN A 109 14.09 17.72 1.42
N SER A 110 14.33 16.49 1.00
CA SER A 110 13.47 15.79 0.05
C SER A 110 12.14 15.38 0.69
N PHE A 111 12.16 14.87 1.92
CA PHE A 111 10.97 14.52 2.68
C PHE A 111 10.07 15.75 2.94
N SER A 112 10.68 16.87 3.34
CA SER A 112 9.97 18.14 3.57
C SER A 112 9.36 18.71 2.29
N ARG A 113 10.06 18.62 1.14
CA ARG A 113 9.51 19.03 -0.16
C ARG A 113 8.30 18.21 -0.58
N GLU A 114 8.31 16.89 -0.34
CA GLU A 114 7.12 16.07 -0.62
C GLU A 114 5.96 16.46 0.29
N ALA A 115 6.19 16.70 1.58
CA ALA A 115 5.17 17.18 2.49
C ALA A 115 4.58 18.52 2.02
N GLU A 116 5.44 19.48 1.63
CA GLU A 116 5.02 20.79 1.11
C GLU A 116 4.19 20.67 -0.18
N LYS A 117 4.60 19.81 -1.10
CA LYS A 117 3.91 19.55 -2.38
C LYS A 117 2.45 19.11 -2.18
N TYR A 118 2.18 18.32 -1.14
CA TYR A 118 0.83 17.88 -0.80
C TYR A 118 0.14 18.74 0.26
N GLY A 119 0.75 19.85 0.68
CA GLY A 119 0.19 20.76 1.69
C GLY A 119 0.16 20.17 3.10
N VAL A 120 1.05 19.21 3.39
CA VAL A 120 1.13 18.54 4.69
C VAL A 120 2.07 19.30 5.62
N SER A 121 1.57 19.70 6.80
CA SER A 121 2.38 20.33 7.84
C SER A 121 2.95 19.32 8.82
N ILE A 122 4.26 19.32 9.01
CA ILE A 122 4.92 18.55 10.08
C ILE A 122 4.74 19.32 11.38
N VAL A 123 3.94 18.80 12.32
CA VAL A 123 3.48 19.55 13.49
C VAL A 123 4.25 19.22 14.77
N THR A 124 4.87 18.04 14.84
CA THR A 124 5.70 17.62 15.99
C THR A 124 6.52 16.42 15.60
N GLY A 125 7.54 16.10 16.39
CA GLY A 125 8.36 14.92 16.18
C GLY A 125 9.41 14.77 17.28
N HIS A 126 10.18 13.69 17.15
CA HIS A 126 11.38 13.43 17.92
C HIS A 126 12.50 13.07 16.96
N THR A 127 13.73 13.50 17.26
CA THR A 127 14.91 13.17 16.43
C THR A 127 16.12 12.96 17.33
N ALA A 128 16.67 11.75 17.30
CA ALA A 128 17.88 11.41 18.06
C ALA A 128 18.68 10.30 17.36
N ARG A 129 19.97 10.18 17.68
CA ARG A 129 20.82 9.07 17.26
C ARG A 129 20.86 8.01 18.37
N TYR A 130 20.57 6.76 18.04
CA TYR A 130 20.55 5.67 19.01
C TYR A 130 21.43 4.50 18.54
N GLN A 131 22.18 3.92 19.49
CA GLN A 131 22.85 2.66 19.24
C GLN A 131 21.80 1.55 18.97
N GLY A 132 22.03 0.77 17.92
CA GLY A 132 21.12 -0.30 17.50
C GLY A 132 20.03 0.13 16.54
N SER A 133 19.91 1.44 16.24
CA SER A 133 19.10 1.90 15.12
C SER A 133 19.82 1.62 13.81
N ASN A 134 19.13 0.99 12.87
CA ASN A 134 19.70 0.62 11.58
C ASN A 134 18.66 0.85 10.47
N TYR A 135 19.14 1.11 9.26
CA TYR A 135 18.30 1.06 8.07
C TYR A 135 17.73 -0.35 7.86
N PRO A 136 16.54 -0.47 7.26
CA PRO A 136 15.75 0.60 6.66
C PRO A 136 14.77 1.32 7.61
N MET A 137 14.46 0.79 8.80
CA MET A 137 13.46 1.37 9.71
C MET A 137 14.13 2.31 10.71
N VAL A 138 14.07 3.60 10.42
CA VAL A 138 14.70 4.65 11.26
C VAL A 138 13.68 5.41 12.11
N GLY A 139 12.57 4.81 12.45
CA GLY A 139 11.54 5.42 13.28
C GLY A 139 10.13 5.12 12.77
N GLY A 140 9.23 6.05 12.99
CA GLY A 140 7.85 5.97 12.55
C GLY A 140 7.23 7.34 12.34
N ALA A 141 6.09 7.37 11.65
CA ALA A 141 5.36 8.60 11.42
C ALA A 141 3.86 8.36 11.51
N THR A 142 3.10 9.38 11.86
CA THR A 142 1.64 9.35 11.86
C THR A 142 1.13 10.46 10.97
N MET A 143 0.34 10.10 9.96
CA MET A 143 -0.31 11.04 9.07
C MET A 143 -1.77 11.22 9.46
N ILE A 144 -2.26 12.46 9.39
CA ILE A 144 -3.57 12.85 9.93
C ILE A 144 -4.31 13.69 8.89
N ALA A 145 -5.61 13.40 8.74
CA ALA A 145 -6.56 14.20 7.98
C ALA A 145 -7.81 14.48 8.79
N PHE A 146 -8.50 15.57 8.46
CA PHE A 146 -9.82 15.89 8.98
C PHE A 146 -10.82 15.97 7.83
N GLY A 147 -12.04 15.51 8.09
CA GLY A 147 -13.12 15.55 7.11
C GLY A 147 -14.50 15.43 7.77
N PRO A 148 -15.58 15.54 6.99
CA PRO A 148 -16.93 15.34 7.49
C PRO A 148 -17.19 13.87 7.85
N PRO A 149 -18.15 13.56 8.74
CA PRO A 149 -18.44 12.21 9.22
C PRO A 149 -18.84 11.22 8.12
N ASP A 150 -19.36 11.70 7.02
CA ASP A 150 -19.75 10.93 5.84
C ASP A 150 -18.77 11.07 4.65
N GLY A 151 -17.63 11.75 4.87
CA GLY A 151 -16.64 12.09 3.85
C GLY A 151 -15.41 11.19 3.81
N TYR A 152 -15.44 10.02 4.42
CA TYR A 152 -14.32 9.08 4.40
C TYR A 152 -14.74 7.67 3.93
N LEU A 153 -13.76 6.87 3.58
CA LEU A 153 -13.90 5.46 3.21
C LEU A 153 -13.06 4.57 4.13
N THR A 154 -13.49 3.32 4.25
CA THR A 154 -12.68 2.21 4.74
C THR A 154 -12.99 0.96 3.89
N THR A 155 -12.14 -0.04 3.98
CA THR A 155 -12.36 -1.33 3.29
C THR A 155 -13.66 -2.02 3.70
N GLU A 156 -14.14 -1.79 4.93
CA GLU A 156 -15.42 -2.30 5.43
C GLU A 156 -16.65 -1.81 4.64
N MET A 157 -16.51 -0.70 3.90
CA MET A 157 -17.61 -0.08 3.16
C MET A 157 -17.81 -0.69 1.77
N ALA A 158 -16.98 -1.66 1.34
CA ALA A 158 -17.19 -2.42 0.11
C ALA A 158 -18.54 -3.14 0.15
N ARG A 159 -19.23 -3.15 -1.00
CA ARG A 159 -20.62 -3.66 -1.09
C ARG A 159 -20.76 -4.75 -2.15
N ALA A 160 -21.50 -5.81 -1.85
CA ALA A 160 -21.91 -6.78 -2.86
C ALA A 160 -22.54 -6.09 -4.07
N GLY A 161 -22.18 -6.53 -5.27
CA GLY A 161 -22.59 -5.92 -6.52
C GLY A 161 -21.68 -4.81 -7.05
N ASN A 162 -20.72 -4.29 -6.25
CA ASN A 162 -19.74 -3.33 -6.76
C ASN A 162 -18.70 -4.01 -7.65
N SER A 163 -18.22 -3.29 -8.66
CA SER A 163 -17.06 -3.70 -9.46
C SER A 163 -15.78 -3.51 -8.67
N ILE A 164 -14.84 -4.42 -8.86
CA ILE A 164 -13.47 -4.32 -8.34
C ILE A 164 -12.58 -3.76 -9.46
N VAL A 165 -11.90 -2.67 -9.18
CA VAL A 165 -10.95 -2.03 -10.09
C VAL A 165 -9.55 -2.10 -9.48
N ILE A 166 -8.56 -2.42 -10.31
CA ILE A 166 -7.14 -2.48 -9.94
C ILE A 166 -6.39 -1.46 -10.80
N THR A 167 -5.55 -0.63 -10.18
CA THR A 167 -4.74 0.36 -10.89
C THR A 167 -3.34 -0.17 -11.21
N LYS A 168 -2.72 0.40 -12.25
CA LYS A 168 -1.33 0.18 -12.68
C LYS A 168 -0.99 -1.31 -12.92
N THR A 169 -0.17 -1.91 -12.08
CA THR A 169 0.28 -3.31 -12.19
C THR A 169 0.46 -3.91 -10.81
N ILE A 170 0.22 -5.21 -10.66
CA ILE A 170 0.56 -5.94 -9.43
C ILE A 170 2.08 -6.12 -9.30
N ALA A 171 2.56 -6.45 -8.09
CA ALA A 171 3.98 -6.63 -7.74
C ALA A 171 4.87 -5.44 -8.17
N LEU A 172 4.27 -4.25 -8.23
CA LEU A 172 4.93 -3.03 -8.68
C LEU A 172 6.13 -2.70 -7.82
N GLU A 173 5.95 -2.73 -6.51
CA GLU A 173 6.98 -2.47 -5.53
C GLU A 173 8.11 -3.50 -5.60
N ALA A 174 7.78 -4.79 -5.63
CA ALA A 174 8.76 -5.86 -5.73
C ALA A 174 9.67 -5.67 -6.96
N ALA A 175 9.09 -5.48 -8.15
CA ALA A 175 9.86 -5.31 -9.37
C ALA A 175 10.70 -4.02 -9.35
N SER A 176 10.15 -2.93 -8.83
CA SER A 176 10.87 -1.66 -8.72
C SER A 176 12.06 -1.75 -7.76
N ILE A 177 11.85 -2.30 -6.55
CA ILE A 177 12.93 -2.46 -5.56
C ILE A 177 14.05 -3.34 -6.11
N PHE A 178 13.72 -4.49 -6.71
CA PHE A 178 14.73 -5.36 -7.30
C PHE A 178 15.51 -4.68 -8.41
N SER A 179 14.87 -3.85 -9.22
CA SER A 179 15.53 -3.06 -10.27
C SER A 179 16.49 -1.98 -9.73
N GLN A 180 16.24 -1.48 -8.52
CA GLN A 180 17.16 -0.56 -7.85
C GLN A 180 18.35 -1.30 -7.21
N LEU A 181 18.10 -2.46 -6.59
CA LEU A 181 19.08 -3.17 -5.76
C LEU A 181 19.98 -4.13 -6.56
N PHE A 182 19.47 -4.73 -7.64
CA PHE A 182 20.15 -5.78 -8.40
C PHE A 182 20.25 -5.47 -9.92
N PRO A 183 20.70 -4.26 -10.29
CA PRO A 183 20.68 -3.82 -11.68
C PRO A 183 21.56 -4.65 -12.60
N GLU A 184 22.76 -5.04 -12.16
CA GLU A 184 23.69 -5.83 -12.99
C GLU A 184 23.11 -7.22 -13.29
N HIS A 185 22.44 -7.83 -12.30
CA HIS A 185 21.81 -9.13 -12.46
C HIS A 185 20.62 -9.07 -13.43
N ILE A 186 19.78 -8.05 -13.33
CA ILE A 186 18.64 -7.86 -14.23
C ILE A 186 19.11 -7.55 -15.66
N GLU A 187 20.05 -6.60 -15.81
CA GLU A 187 20.56 -6.25 -17.15
C GLU A 187 21.22 -7.44 -17.83
N GLY A 188 22.03 -8.23 -17.10
CA GLY A 188 22.70 -9.40 -17.62
C GLY A 188 21.78 -10.53 -18.10
N ASN A 189 20.60 -10.69 -17.48
CA ASN A 189 19.65 -11.78 -17.80
C ASN A 189 18.46 -11.34 -18.67
N LEU A 190 17.98 -10.11 -18.49
CA LEU A 190 16.75 -9.62 -19.14
C LEU A 190 16.99 -8.45 -20.11
N GLY A 191 18.20 -7.89 -20.07
CA GLY A 191 18.58 -6.76 -20.92
C GLY A 191 18.25 -5.39 -20.32
N LYS A 192 18.93 -4.37 -20.84
CA LYS A 192 18.87 -2.99 -20.37
C LYS A 192 17.44 -2.40 -20.40
N GLU A 193 16.65 -2.73 -21.42
CA GLU A 193 15.30 -2.19 -21.56
C GLU A 193 14.39 -2.60 -20.40
N VAL A 194 14.44 -3.88 -19.99
CA VAL A 194 13.65 -4.39 -18.86
C VAL A 194 14.09 -3.73 -17.54
N LEU A 195 15.42 -3.59 -17.35
CA LEU A 195 15.96 -2.89 -16.17
C LEU A 195 15.45 -1.45 -16.09
N GLU A 196 15.55 -0.69 -17.16
CA GLU A 196 15.13 0.73 -17.15
C GLU A 196 13.61 0.86 -16.95
N ARG A 197 12.80 -0.03 -17.55
CA ARG A 197 11.36 -0.05 -17.28
C ARG A 197 11.06 -0.35 -15.81
N GLY A 198 11.71 -1.35 -15.22
CA GLY A 198 11.58 -1.67 -13.79
C GLY A 198 11.99 -0.52 -12.88
N ARG A 199 13.11 0.16 -13.19
CA ARG A 199 13.56 1.37 -12.46
C ARG A 199 12.58 2.52 -12.55
N ASN A 200 11.94 2.72 -13.71
CA ASN A 200 10.97 3.78 -13.93
C ASN A 200 9.66 3.57 -13.15
N LEU A 201 9.40 2.36 -12.66
CA LEU A 201 8.25 2.10 -11.79
C LEU A 201 8.42 2.74 -10.38
N PHE A 202 9.62 3.19 -10.00
CA PHE A 202 9.89 3.68 -8.65
C PHE A 202 8.89 4.74 -8.19
N TYR A 203 8.70 5.77 -8.98
CA TYR A 203 7.75 6.85 -8.66
C TYR A 203 6.28 6.50 -8.91
N SER A 204 6.00 5.25 -9.30
CA SER A 204 4.66 4.69 -9.36
C SER A 204 4.28 3.93 -8.09
N MET A 205 5.24 3.73 -7.14
CA MET A 205 5.00 3.12 -5.82
C MET A 205 4.30 4.12 -4.89
N SER A 206 3.12 4.56 -5.29
CA SER A 206 2.26 5.47 -4.52
C SER A 206 0.84 5.37 -5.06
N THR A 207 -0.13 5.29 -4.19
CA THR A 207 -1.56 5.31 -4.54
C THR A 207 -2.21 6.67 -4.30
N VAL A 208 -1.44 7.68 -3.93
CA VAL A 208 -1.96 9.03 -3.57
C VAL A 208 -2.78 9.63 -4.70
N GLU A 209 -2.23 9.73 -5.92
CA GLU A 209 -2.95 10.32 -7.06
C GLU A 209 -4.13 9.45 -7.52
N ASP A 210 -4.01 8.13 -7.40
CA ASP A 210 -5.09 7.18 -7.66
C ASP A 210 -6.27 7.44 -6.74
N SER A 211 -6.00 7.50 -5.43
CA SER A 211 -6.99 7.70 -4.36
C SER A 211 -7.64 9.08 -4.46
N ILE A 212 -6.85 10.15 -4.71
CA ILE A 212 -7.36 11.50 -4.93
C ILE A 212 -8.29 11.55 -6.15
N THR A 213 -7.90 10.88 -7.23
CA THR A 213 -8.73 10.82 -8.44
C THR A 213 -10.05 10.12 -8.17
N CYS A 214 -10.01 9.00 -7.44
CA CYS A 214 -11.19 8.26 -7.02
C CYS A 214 -12.09 9.06 -6.08
N SER A 215 -11.50 9.76 -5.11
CA SER A 215 -12.25 10.62 -4.18
C SER A 215 -12.98 11.76 -4.91
N ARG A 216 -12.30 12.42 -5.85
CA ARG A 216 -12.89 13.48 -6.70
C ARG A 216 -13.98 12.98 -7.66
N PHE A 217 -13.89 11.73 -8.08
CA PHE A 217 -14.95 11.08 -8.86
C PHE A 217 -16.24 10.94 -8.05
N GLY A 218 -16.14 10.82 -6.73
CA GLY A 218 -17.22 10.73 -5.76
C GLY A 218 -17.20 9.44 -4.97
N ILE A 219 -17.29 9.58 -3.65
CA ILE A 219 -17.32 8.48 -2.70
C ILE A 219 -18.75 8.15 -2.27
N GLY A 220 -18.94 6.96 -1.71
CA GLY A 220 -20.21 6.48 -1.18
C GLY A 220 -20.99 5.56 -2.14
N PRO A 221 -22.24 5.21 -1.84
CA PRO A 221 -22.99 4.14 -2.53
C PRO A 221 -23.18 4.34 -4.04
N GLY A 222 -23.18 5.57 -4.51
CA GLY A 222 -23.28 5.93 -5.92
C GLY A 222 -21.94 6.08 -6.65
N GLY A 223 -20.83 5.93 -5.96
CA GLY A 223 -19.46 6.12 -6.45
C GLY A 223 -18.51 5.05 -5.97
N VAL A 224 -17.32 5.46 -5.54
CA VAL A 224 -16.31 4.60 -4.91
C VAL A 224 -16.76 4.26 -3.48
N THR A 225 -16.73 2.99 -3.13
CA THR A 225 -17.22 2.51 -1.83
C THR A 225 -16.12 2.02 -0.90
N SER A 226 -14.98 1.64 -1.44
CA SER A 226 -13.77 1.34 -0.65
C SER A 226 -12.54 1.52 -1.50
N MET A 227 -11.42 1.80 -0.85
CA MET A 227 -10.08 1.79 -1.42
C MET A 227 -9.14 1.07 -0.45
N HIS A 228 -8.11 0.42 -0.99
CA HIS A 228 -7.07 -0.29 -0.25
C HIS A 228 -5.82 -0.36 -1.13
N ASP A 229 -4.67 -0.01 -0.60
CA ASP A 229 -3.41 -0.20 -1.30
C ASP A 229 -2.92 -1.63 -1.11
N ALA A 230 -2.44 -2.24 -2.18
CA ALA A 230 -1.89 -3.58 -2.11
C ALA A 230 -0.43 -3.49 -1.65
N THR A 231 -0.14 -3.98 -0.45
CA THR A 231 1.20 -4.01 0.15
C THR A 231 1.67 -5.46 0.32
N GLU A 232 2.10 -5.88 1.52
CA GLU A 232 2.49 -7.27 1.80
C GLU A 232 1.35 -8.26 1.57
N GLY A 233 1.69 -9.41 0.98
CA GLY A 233 0.72 -10.40 0.51
C GLY A 233 0.17 -10.09 -0.88
N GLY A 234 0.61 -8.98 -1.48
CA GLY A 234 0.29 -8.58 -2.84
C GLY A 234 -1.20 -8.39 -3.12
N ILE A 235 -1.59 -8.58 -4.37
CA ILE A 235 -2.98 -8.37 -4.80
C ILE A 235 -3.95 -9.36 -4.13
N LEU A 236 -3.54 -10.62 -3.90
CA LEU A 236 -4.41 -11.60 -3.25
C LEU A 236 -4.64 -11.25 -1.78
N GLY A 237 -3.62 -10.71 -1.10
CA GLY A 237 -3.75 -10.18 0.25
C GLY A 237 -4.77 -9.04 0.32
N ALA A 238 -4.61 -8.02 -0.51
CA ALA A 238 -5.52 -6.87 -0.55
C ALA A 238 -6.97 -7.27 -0.89
N LEU A 239 -7.18 -8.19 -1.83
CA LEU A 239 -8.50 -8.72 -2.16
C LEU A 239 -9.14 -9.47 -0.98
N PHE A 240 -8.34 -10.31 -0.30
CA PHE A 240 -8.80 -10.99 0.91
C PHE A 240 -9.20 -9.99 2.00
N GLU A 241 -8.38 -8.99 2.24
CA GLU A 241 -8.58 -7.97 3.29
C GLU A 241 -9.84 -7.15 3.06
N ILE A 242 -10.10 -6.70 1.82
CA ILE A 242 -11.37 -6.00 1.47
C ILE A 242 -12.58 -6.91 1.71
N ALA A 243 -12.54 -8.16 1.24
CA ALA A 243 -13.65 -9.08 1.43
C ALA A 243 -13.88 -9.43 2.90
N TYR A 244 -12.79 -9.66 3.64
CA TYR A 244 -12.84 -9.97 5.07
C TYR A 244 -13.37 -8.81 5.89
N ALA A 245 -12.83 -7.60 5.71
CA ALA A 245 -13.24 -6.41 6.44
C ALA A 245 -14.70 -6.03 6.17
N SER A 246 -15.15 -6.12 4.92
CA SER A 246 -16.54 -5.82 4.55
C SER A 246 -17.53 -6.92 4.88
N GLY A 247 -17.04 -8.13 5.20
CA GLY A 247 -17.89 -9.30 5.43
C GLY A 247 -18.58 -9.84 4.17
N ASN A 248 -18.08 -9.49 2.98
CA ASN A 248 -18.59 -9.90 1.69
C ASN A 248 -17.73 -11.00 1.05
N GLY A 249 -18.21 -11.59 -0.03
CA GLY A 249 -17.41 -12.39 -0.95
C GLY A 249 -16.89 -11.54 -2.11
N LEU A 250 -16.08 -12.15 -2.97
CA LEU A 250 -15.69 -11.56 -4.25
C LEU A 250 -15.37 -12.64 -5.29
N LEU A 251 -15.41 -12.25 -6.55
CA LEU A 251 -14.91 -13.00 -7.68
C LEU A 251 -14.04 -12.10 -8.54
N VAL A 252 -12.79 -12.48 -8.71
CA VAL A 252 -11.82 -11.79 -9.57
C VAL A 252 -11.33 -12.77 -10.64
N HIS A 253 -11.08 -12.25 -11.85
CA HIS A 253 -10.61 -13.04 -13.00
C HIS A 253 -9.11 -12.79 -13.21
N SER A 254 -8.33 -13.85 -13.21
CA SER A 254 -6.86 -13.76 -13.31
C SER A 254 -6.38 -13.07 -14.59
N ASP A 255 -7.08 -13.28 -15.70
CA ASP A 255 -6.79 -12.63 -17.00
C ASP A 255 -7.08 -11.13 -17.02
N LYS A 256 -7.79 -10.61 -16.02
CA LYS A 256 -8.10 -9.19 -15.83
C LYS A 256 -7.20 -8.50 -14.81
N ILE A 257 -6.38 -9.25 -14.07
CA ILE A 257 -5.41 -8.65 -13.15
C ILE A 257 -4.26 -8.06 -13.97
N PRO A 258 -4.01 -6.73 -13.87
CA PRO A 258 -2.99 -6.10 -14.70
C PRO A 258 -1.58 -6.47 -14.23
N ILE A 259 -0.75 -6.95 -15.13
CA ILE A 259 0.67 -7.17 -14.91
C ILE A 259 1.48 -6.68 -16.10
N TYR A 260 2.46 -5.79 -15.87
CA TYR A 260 3.35 -5.33 -16.91
C TYR A 260 4.39 -6.41 -17.26
N GLU A 261 4.83 -6.41 -18.50
CA GLU A 261 5.78 -7.42 -19.01
C GLU A 261 7.09 -7.42 -18.21
N GLU A 262 7.65 -6.24 -17.94
CA GLU A 262 8.86 -6.08 -17.13
C GLU A 262 8.69 -6.60 -15.71
N VAL A 263 7.53 -6.36 -15.08
CA VAL A 263 7.22 -6.87 -13.73
C VAL A 263 7.21 -8.40 -13.73
N ARG A 264 6.50 -9.01 -14.69
CA ARG A 264 6.46 -10.48 -14.83
C ARG A 264 7.85 -11.06 -15.00
N LYS A 265 8.66 -10.51 -15.92
CA LYS A 265 10.02 -10.98 -16.18
C LYS A 265 10.93 -10.87 -14.96
N ILE A 266 10.83 -9.77 -14.20
CA ILE A 266 11.63 -9.57 -12.98
C ILE A 266 11.17 -10.55 -11.90
N CYS A 267 9.87 -10.72 -11.68
CA CYS A 267 9.35 -11.71 -10.73
C CYS A 267 9.81 -13.13 -11.09
N ASP A 268 9.70 -13.52 -12.35
CA ASP A 268 10.16 -14.84 -12.83
C ASP A 268 11.66 -15.03 -12.59
N LEU A 269 12.50 -14.02 -12.88
CA LEU A 269 13.95 -14.07 -12.67
C LEU A 269 14.34 -14.36 -11.21
N PHE A 270 13.60 -13.78 -10.26
CA PHE A 270 13.87 -13.92 -8.84
C PHE A 270 13.01 -14.99 -8.15
N GLY A 271 12.15 -15.69 -8.89
CA GLY A 271 11.29 -16.76 -8.39
C GLY A 271 10.19 -16.27 -7.43
N MET A 272 9.63 -15.11 -7.73
CA MET A 272 8.49 -14.50 -7.00
C MET A 272 7.18 -14.76 -7.75
N ASP A 273 6.13 -15.12 -7.02
CA ASP A 273 4.76 -15.07 -7.56
C ASP A 273 4.24 -13.62 -7.48
N PRO A 274 3.96 -12.97 -8.62
CA PRO A 274 3.48 -11.58 -8.61
C PRO A 274 2.11 -11.38 -7.96
N LEU A 275 1.34 -12.44 -7.77
CA LEU A 275 0.02 -12.36 -7.11
C LEU A 275 0.13 -12.16 -5.60
N ILE A 276 1.23 -12.60 -4.99
CA ILE A 276 1.44 -12.55 -3.53
C ILE A 276 2.68 -11.74 -3.12
N SER A 277 3.33 -11.06 -4.06
CA SER A 277 4.50 -10.22 -3.78
C SER A 277 4.11 -8.77 -3.54
N ILE A 278 4.82 -8.10 -2.63
CA ILE A 278 4.58 -6.69 -2.23
C ILE A 278 4.30 -5.79 -3.43
N SER A 279 3.33 -4.90 -3.28
CA SER A 279 2.76 -4.18 -4.42
C SER A 279 2.39 -2.73 -4.13
N GLU A 280 3.11 -2.06 -3.21
CA GLU A 280 2.89 -0.63 -2.95
C GLU A 280 2.80 0.17 -4.26
N GLY A 281 1.81 1.06 -4.33
CA GLY A 281 1.46 1.78 -5.55
C GLY A 281 0.31 1.17 -6.35
N THR A 282 -0.09 -0.08 -6.07
CA THR A 282 -1.28 -0.70 -6.68
C THR A 282 -2.50 -0.44 -5.81
N LEU A 283 -3.46 0.32 -6.31
CA LEU A 283 -4.73 0.55 -5.61
C LEU A 283 -5.76 -0.50 -6.04
N VAL A 284 -6.39 -1.14 -5.05
CA VAL A 284 -7.60 -1.96 -5.22
C VAL A 284 -8.77 -1.16 -4.69
N LEU A 285 -9.78 -0.97 -5.50
CA LEU A 285 -10.95 -0.21 -5.09
C LEU A 285 -12.25 -0.88 -5.51
N THR A 286 -13.31 -0.56 -4.81
CA THR A 286 -14.67 -0.99 -5.18
C THR A 286 -15.52 0.22 -5.55
N VAL A 287 -16.28 0.09 -6.62
CA VAL A 287 -17.11 1.18 -7.17
C VAL A 287 -18.45 0.66 -7.62
N ASN A 288 -19.48 1.51 -7.57
CA ASN A 288 -20.79 1.19 -8.11
C ASN A 288 -20.67 0.66 -9.55
N GLU A 289 -21.24 -0.52 -9.82
CA GLU A 289 -21.11 -1.23 -11.11
C GLU A 289 -21.43 -0.34 -12.32
N LYS A 290 -22.49 0.48 -12.21
CA LYS A 290 -22.93 1.34 -13.31
C LYS A 290 -21.95 2.48 -13.64
N ARG A 291 -21.00 2.76 -12.75
CA ARG A 291 -20.01 3.84 -12.90
C ARG A 291 -18.57 3.35 -13.07
N ALA A 292 -18.36 2.02 -13.03
CA ALA A 292 -17.02 1.45 -13.10
C ALA A 292 -16.26 1.84 -14.38
N GLU A 293 -16.90 1.73 -15.54
CA GLU A 293 -16.30 2.11 -16.82
C GLU A 293 -16.01 3.61 -16.92
N GLU A 294 -16.85 4.46 -16.32
CA GLU A 294 -16.62 5.89 -16.24
C GLU A 294 -15.39 6.21 -15.41
N LEU A 295 -15.26 5.58 -14.22
CA LEU A 295 -14.11 5.75 -13.35
C LEU A 295 -12.81 5.31 -14.02
N VAL A 296 -12.81 4.14 -14.69
CA VAL A 296 -11.64 3.66 -15.44
C VAL A 296 -11.20 4.66 -16.51
N LYS A 297 -12.15 5.29 -17.22
CA LYS A 297 -11.83 6.37 -18.20
C LYS A 297 -11.24 7.59 -17.51
N VAL A 298 -11.77 8.00 -16.36
CA VAL A 298 -11.24 9.14 -15.57
C VAL A 298 -9.82 8.85 -15.11
N LEU A 299 -9.54 7.67 -14.54
CA LEU A 299 -8.19 7.25 -14.13
C LEU A 299 -7.22 7.28 -15.32
N LYS A 300 -7.59 6.66 -16.43
CA LYS A 300 -6.76 6.65 -17.66
C LYS A 300 -6.48 8.05 -18.20
N SER A 301 -7.44 8.98 -18.12
CA SER A 301 -7.24 10.37 -18.52
C SER A 301 -6.24 11.14 -17.65
N ARG A 302 -5.94 10.61 -16.46
CA ARG A 302 -4.91 11.09 -15.53
C ARG A 302 -3.59 10.31 -15.62
N ASN A 303 -3.43 9.50 -16.68
CA ASN A 303 -2.29 8.59 -16.87
C ASN A 303 -2.17 7.51 -15.77
N ILE A 304 -3.28 7.12 -15.17
CA ILE A 304 -3.38 6.02 -14.21
C ILE A 304 -4.06 4.84 -14.93
N PRO A 305 -3.30 3.85 -15.40
CA PRO A 305 -3.88 2.64 -15.98
C PRO A 305 -4.77 1.95 -14.96
N ALA A 306 -5.95 1.49 -15.39
CA ALA A 306 -6.89 0.82 -14.50
C ALA A 306 -7.71 -0.22 -15.27
N THR A 307 -8.07 -1.29 -14.58
CA THR A 307 -8.81 -2.43 -15.15
C THR A 307 -9.90 -2.88 -14.18
N ILE A 308 -11.10 -3.17 -14.71
CA ILE A 308 -12.15 -3.85 -13.95
C ILE A 308 -11.77 -5.33 -13.90
N ALA A 309 -11.35 -5.82 -12.74
CA ALA A 309 -10.83 -7.16 -12.55
C ALA A 309 -11.87 -8.18 -12.04
N GLY A 310 -12.98 -7.70 -11.48
CA GLY A 310 -13.96 -8.57 -10.88
C GLY A 310 -15.11 -7.83 -10.21
N LYS A 311 -15.76 -8.51 -9.29
CA LYS A 311 -16.97 -8.01 -8.62
C LYS A 311 -17.03 -8.47 -7.16
N MET A 312 -17.47 -7.57 -6.29
CA MET A 312 -17.89 -7.93 -4.92
C MET A 312 -19.17 -8.76 -4.96
N MET A 313 -19.21 -9.81 -4.18
CA MET A 313 -20.29 -10.79 -4.13
C MET A 313 -20.86 -10.85 -2.72
N GLU A 314 -22.05 -11.47 -2.58
CA GLU A 314 -22.55 -11.83 -1.26
C GLU A 314 -21.57 -12.79 -0.54
N LYS A 315 -21.53 -12.75 0.78
CA LYS A 315 -20.64 -13.56 1.63
C LYS A 315 -20.67 -15.06 1.26
N SER A 316 -21.83 -15.59 0.91
CA SER A 316 -22.02 -17.01 0.56
C SER A 316 -21.26 -17.45 -0.69
N ALA A 317 -20.82 -16.52 -1.54
CA ALA A 317 -20.05 -16.83 -2.73
C ALA A 317 -18.58 -17.19 -2.41
N GLY A 318 -18.08 -16.84 -1.21
CA GLY A 318 -16.68 -16.99 -0.84
C GLY A 318 -15.80 -15.93 -1.48
N ILE A 319 -14.49 -16.04 -1.28
CA ILE A 319 -13.47 -15.13 -1.83
C ILE A 319 -12.71 -15.90 -2.89
N LYS A 320 -12.91 -15.60 -4.17
CA LYS A 320 -12.51 -16.48 -5.27
C LYS A 320 -11.74 -15.76 -6.38
N LEU A 321 -10.71 -16.47 -6.87
CA LEU A 321 -10.00 -16.16 -8.10
C LEU A 321 -10.39 -17.18 -9.18
N GLU A 322 -10.84 -16.71 -10.32
CA GLU A 322 -11.05 -17.56 -11.50
C GLU A 322 -9.78 -17.58 -12.33
N VAL A 323 -9.28 -18.79 -12.59
CA VAL A 323 -8.10 -19.07 -13.43
C VAL A 323 -8.48 -20.14 -14.45
N ASP A 324 -8.48 -19.81 -15.72
CA ASP A 324 -8.81 -20.74 -16.82
C ASP A 324 -10.14 -21.51 -16.60
N GLY A 325 -11.17 -20.80 -16.13
CA GLY A 325 -12.51 -21.37 -15.84
C GLY A 325 -12.59 -22.15 -14.53
N LYS A 326 -11.52 -22.23 -13.75
CA LYS A 326 -11.51 -22.87 -12.42
C LYS A 326 -11.59 -21.81 -11.32
N LEU A 327 -12.37 -22.08 -10.30
CA LEU A 327 -12.49 -21.23 -9.12
C LEU A 327 -11.52 -21.71 -8.02
N LEU A 328 -10.62 -20.84 -7.62
CA LEU A 328 -9.68 -21.04 -6.53
C LEU A 328 -10.09 -20.15 -5.34
N GLU A 329 -10.04 -20.68 -4.13
CA GLU A 329 -10.28 -19.89 -2.92
C GLU A 329 -9.07 -19.00 -2.63
N ILE A 330 -9.34 -17.72 -2.33
CA ILE A 330 -8.34 -16.79 -1.81
C ILE A 330 -8.42 -16.85 -0.28
N GLY A 331 -7.35 -17.33 0.36
CA GLY A 331 -7.21 -17.38 1.81
C GLY A 331 -6.55 -16.11 2.38
N PRO A 332 -6.41 -16.05 3.73
CA PRO A 332 -5.62 -14.99 4.36
C PRO A 332 -4.19 -15.00 3.80
N PRO A 333 -3.56 -13.82 3.66
CA PRO A 333 -2.22 -13.73 3.10
C PRO A 333 -1.24 -14.58 3.90
N GLY A 334 -0.46 -15.37 3.17
CA GLY A 334 0.64 -16.16 3.70
C GLY A 334 1.93 -15.35 3.74
N LYS A 335 3.07 -16.05 3.68
CA LYS A 335 4.38 -15.40 3.57
C LYS A 335 4.53 -14.78 2.19
N ASP A 336 4.90 -13.52 2.14
CA ASP A 336 5.19 -12.81 0.92
C ASP A 336 6.50 -13.33 0.27
N ASP A 337 6.45 -13.62 -1.03
CA ASP A 337 7.60 -14.18 -1.75
C ASP A 337 8.76 -13.19 -1.87
N PHE A 338 8.51 -11.89 -1.75
CA PHE A 338 9.54 -10.85 -1.76
C PHE A 338 10.62 -11.10 -0.70
N TRP A 339 10.22 -11.44 0.54
CA TRP A 339 11.18 -11.63 1.64
C TRP A 339 12.14 -12.79 1.39
N LYS A 340 11.63 -13.88 0.82
CA LYS A 340 12.48 -15.01 0.43
C LYS A 340 13.39 -14.66 -0.75
N ALA A 341 12.88 -13.94 -1.72
CA ALA A 341 13.62 -13.55 -2.91
C ALA A 341 14.74 -12.56 -2.58
N ILE A 342 14.49 -11.53 -1.72
CA ILE A 342 15.50 -10.56 -1.30
C ILE A 342 16.62 -11.22 -0.49
N ASP A 343 16.27 -12.13 0.43
CA ASP A 343 17.23 -12.89 1.22
C ASP A 343 18.14 -13.76 0.31
N ASN A 344 17.54 -14.48 -0.64
CA ASN A 344 18.28 -15.27 -1.62
C ASN A 344 19.21 -14.42 -2.50
N ALA A 345 18.72 -13.27 -2.99
CA ALA A 345 19.53 -12.39 -3.84
C ALA A 345 20.70 -11.78 -3.07
N THR A 346 20.45 -11.34 -1.83
CA THR A 346 21.47 -10.76 -0.94
C THR A 346 22.51 -11.80 -0.53
N SER A 347 22.07 -13.01 -0.12
CA SER A 347 23.00 -14.09 0.28
C SER A 347 23.91 -14.57 -0.85
N ARG A 348 23.46 -14.43 -2.11
CA ARG A 348 24.23 -14.72 -3.32
C ARG A 348 25.09 -13.54 -3.77
N ASN A 349 25.09 -12.41 -3.06
CA ASN A 349 25.77 -11.17 -3.43
C ASN A 349 25.45 -10.70 -4.86
N LEU A 350 24.19 -10.82 -5.28
CA LEU A 350 23.77 -10.28 -6.58
C LEU A 350 23.89 -8.75 -6.57
N LYS A 351 24.16 -8.17 -7.74
CA LYS A 351 24.32 -6.73 -7.94
C LYS A 351 23.38 -6.21 -9.02
#